data_aeaf50287c69d48dfcaff1d60726ca65
#
_entry.id   aeaf50287c69d48dfcaff1d60726ca65
#
_cell.length_a   1.000
_cell.length_b   1.000
_cell.length_c   1.000
_cell.angle_alpha   90.00
_cell.angle_beta   90.00
_cell.angle_gamma   90.00
#
_symmetry.space_group_name_H-M   'P 1'
#
loop_
_entity.id
_entity.type
_entity.pdbx_description
1 polymer ?
#
loop_
_entity_poly.entity_id
_entity_poly.type
_entity_poly.pdbx_seq_one_letter_code
_entity_poly.pdbx_strand_id
1 'polypeptide(L)'
;MENRPRFSVTGQGSASAVTPAGSGGSTNGKPSISGQPRPEVKAGESYSFQPSASDPDGDALTFRIENRPPWAQFDPATGRLYGTPGDGDVGSHEGIRILVSDGQAEAGTPQFAVNVTQIALGSATLSWTPPTQNSDGSTLLNLAGYRIYYGQSPSQLTEQVVINSAGLSTYMIEN
;
A
#
# COMPACT_ATOMS: atom_id res chain seq x y z
N MET A 1 19.23 -85.47 -46.92
CA MET A 1 17.95 -85.64 -46.19
C MET A 1 18.05 -84.90 -44.90
N GLU A 2 17.55 -83.65 -44.88
CA GLU A 2 17.59 -82.79 -43.71
C GLU A 2 16.24 -82.81 -42.98
N ASN A 3 16.29 -83.25 -41.76
CA ASN A 3 15.13 -83.32 -40.90
C ASN A 3 15.08 -82.03 -40.08
N ARG A 4 14.15 -81.14 -40.42
CA ARG A 4 13.89 -79.87 -39.65
C ARG A 4 12.71 -80.12 -38.74
N PRO A 5 12.84 -79.85 -37.44
CA PRO A 5 11.69 -79.85 -36.55
C PRO A 5 10.86 -78.61 -36.76
N ARG A 6 9.56 -78.75 -36.92
CA ARG A 6 8.57 -77.65 -36.90
C ARG A 6 8.20 -77.34 -35.44
N PHE A 7 8.47 -76.12 -35.04
CA PHE A 7 7.91 -75.60 -33.81
C PHE A 7 6.59 -74.91 -34.11
N SER A 8 5.52 -75.36 -33.50
CA SER A 8 4.22 -74.69 -33.48
C SER A 8 4.10 -74.01 -32.14
N VAL A 9 4.08 -72.67 -32.14
CA VAL A 9 3.77 -71.86 -30.95
C VAL A 9 2.33 -71.39 -31.04
N THR A 10 1.45 -72.05 -30.28
CA THR A 10 0.07 -71.61 -30.04
C THR A 10 0.13 -70.72 -28.81
N GLY A 11 0.35 -69.42 -29.01
CA GLY A 11 0.21 -68.38 -27.95
C GLY A 11 -1.10 -67.67 -28.20
N GLN A 12 -2.15 -67.99 -27.43
CA GLN A 12 -3.28 -67.06 -27.25
C GLN A 12 -2.84 -65.93 -26.33
N GLY A 13 -2.33 -64.86 -26.93
CA GLY A 13 -2.15 -63.58 -26.25
C GLY A 13 -3.44 -62.80 -26.38
N SER A 14 -4.20 -62.70 -25.29
CA SER A 14 -5.20 -61.63 -25.13
C SER A 14 -4.50 -60.30 -25.27
N ALA A 15 -4.66 -59.61 -26.38
CA ALA A 15 -4.31 -58.21 -26.53
C ALA A 15 -5.32 -57.39 -25.70
N SER A 16 -4.95 -57.08 -24.47
CA SER A 16 -5.60 -55.95 -23.79
C SER A 16 -5.36 -54.72 -24.63
N ALA A 17 -6.42 -54.22 -25.23
CA ALA A 17 -6.42 -52.90 -25.83
C ALA A 17 -6.08 -51.91 -24.70
N VAL A 18 -4.86 -51.40 -24.71
CA VAL A 18 -4.52 -50.18 -23.94
C VAL A 18 -5.29 -49.06 -24.63
N THR A 19 -6.46 -48.73 -24.06
CA THR A 19 -7.13 -47.49 -24.37
C THR A 19 -6.10 -46.39 -24.06
N PRO A 20 -5.71 -45.54 -25.02
CA PRO A 20 -4.92 -44.37 -24.64
C PRO A 20 -5.76 -43.63 -23.61
N ALA A 21 -5.19 -43.40 -22.42
CA ALA A 21 -5.75 -42.48 -21.47
C ALA A 21 -6.02 -41.18 -22.25
N GLY A 22 -7.29 -40.86 -22.44
CA GLY A 22 -7.67 -39.61 -23.03
C GLY A 22 -6.92 -38.54 -22.19
N SER A 23 -6.11 -37.76 -22.85
CA SER A 23 -5.68 -36.50 -22.30
C SER A 23 -6.95 -35.67 -22.09
N GLY A 24 -7.60 -35.86 -20.94
CA GLY A 24 -8.54 -34.91 -20.43
C GLY A 24 -7.71 -33.66 -20.22
N GLY A 25 -7.71 -32.76 -21.22
CA GLY A 25 -7.15 -31.46 -21.07
C GLY A 25 -7.91 -30.85 -19.89
N SER A 26 -7.23 -30.72 -18.73
CA SER A 26 -7.72 -29.86 -17.66
C SER A 26 -7.93 -28.51 -18.32
N THR A 27 -9.16 -28.03 -18.32
CA THR A 27 -9.42 -26.67 -18.77
C THR A 27 -8.77 -25.76 -17.75
N ASN A 28 -7.85 -24.91 -18.20
CA ASN A 28 -7.18 -23.93 -17.33
C ASN A 28 -8.19 -23.10 -16.53
N GLY A 29 -8.06 -23.14 -15.24
CA GLY A 29 -8.84 -22.31 -14.32
C GLY A 29 -8.28 -20.89 -14.28
N LYS A 30 -9.13 -19.90 -14.37
CA LYS A 30 -8.71 -18.51 -14.32
C LYS A 30 -8.22 -18.14 -12.92
N PRO A 31 -7.08 -17.40 -12.77
CA PRO A 31 -6.63 -16.91 -11.48
C PRO A 31 -7.62 -15.92 -10.86
N SER A 32 -7.58 -15.80 -9.55
CA SER A 32 -8.35 -14.83 -8.77
C SER A 32 -7.43 -13.85 -8.07
N ILE A 33 -7.88 -12.61 -7.92
CA ILE A 33 -7.16 -11.55 -7.21
C ILE A 33 -8.13 -10.70 -6.41
N SER A 34 -7.75 -10.32 -5.18
CA SER A 34 -8.57 -9.50 -4.29
C SER A 34 -7.70 -8.65 -3.36
N GLY A 35 -8.30 -7.66 -2.73
CA GLY A 35 -7.66 -6.79 -1.75
C GLY A 35 -8.31 -5.42 -1.70
N GLN A 36 -8.03 -4.69 -0.63
CA GLN A 36 -8.55 -3.33 -0.37
C GLN A 36 -7.35 -2.39 -0.18
N PRO A 37 -6.95 -1.64 -1.22
CA PRO A 37 -5.91 -0.62 -1.08
C PRO A 37 -6.38 0.53 -0.19
N ARG A 38 -5.47 1.15 0.56
CA ARG A 38 -5.77 2.41 1.25
C ARG A 38 -6.06 3.49 0.20
N PRO A 39 -7.17 4.26 0.33
CA PRO A 39 -7.52 5.28 -0.66
C PRO A 39 -6.71 6.57 -0.50
N GLU A 40 -5.96 6.71 0.61
CA GLU A 40 -5.25 7.94 0.96
C GLU A 40 -3.90 7.64 1.62
N VAL A 41 -2.93 8.53 1.38
CA VAL A 41 -1.62 8.56 2.04
C VAL A 41 -1.15 10.01 2.14
N LYS A 42 -0.45 10.39 3.23
CA LYS A 42 0.16 11.71 3.37
C LYS A 42 1.51 11.76 2.65
N ALA A 43 1.87 12.92 2.10
CA ALA A 43 3.22 13.15 1.61
C ALA A 43 4.24 12.87 2.73
N GLY A 44 5.34 12.17 2.40
CA GLY A 44 6.32 11.71 3.38
C GLY A 44 5.96 10.43 4.14
N GLU A 45 4.71 9.94 4.05
CA GLU A 45 4.28 8.68 4.68
C GLU A 45 4.48 7.49 3.74
N SER A 46 4.89 6.35 4.28
CA SER A 46 5.05 5.15 3.48
C SER A 46 3.69 4.51 3.14
N TYR A 47 3.53 4.16 1.87
CA TYR A 47 2.40 3.41 1.33
C TYR A 47 2.82 1.99 0.99
N SER A 48 1.96 1.03 1.26
CA SER A 48 2.12 -0.36 0.82
C SER A 48 0.76 -1.02 0.68
N PHE A 49 0.54 -1.64 -0.48
CA PHE A 49 -0.60 -2.50 -0.76
C PHE A 49 -0.12 -3.75 -1.47
N GLN A 50 -0.52 -4.92 -0.99
CA GLN A 50 -0.28 -6.20 -1.64
C GLN A 50 -1.61 -6.94 -1.75
N PRO A 51 -2.06 -7.27 -2.97
CA PRO A 51 -3.26 -8.08 -3.16
C PRO A 51 -3.03 -9.53 -2.76
N SER A 52 -4.11 -10.24 -2.46
CA SER A 52 -4.13 -11.70 -2.41
C SER A 52 -4.49 -12.25 -3.78
N ALA A 53 -3.76 -13.24 -4.26
CA ALA A 53 -4.08 -13.93 -5.50
C ALA A 53 -3.91 -15.45 -5.35
N SER A 54 -4.70 -16.20 -6.09
CA SER A 54 -4.62 -17.65 -6.14
C SER A 54 -5.05 -18.18 -7.49
N ASP A 55 -4.51 -19.34 -7.85
CA ASP A 55 -4.88 -20.08 -9.05
C ASP A 55 -5.49 -21.42 -8.67
N PRO A 56 -6.61 -21.84 -9.28
CA PRO A 56 -7.27 -23.11 -8.94
C PRO A 56 -6.48 -24.36 -9.37
N ASP A 57 -5.61 -24.24 -10.37
CA ASP A 57 -4.76 -25.32 -10.85
C ASP A 57 -3.38 -25.34 -10.18
N GLY A 58 -3.07 -24.26 -9.41
CA GLY A 58 -1.79 -24.08 -8.73
C GLY A 58 -0.68 -23.57 -9.63
N ASP A 59 -1.03 -22.96 -10.76
CA ASP A 59 -0.07 -22.41 -11.71
C ASP A 59 0.69 -21.21 -11.14
N ALA A 60 1.88 -20.97 -11.66
CA ALA A 60 2.72 -19.87 -11.25
C ALA A 60 2.12 -18.54 -11.68
N LEU A 61 1.93 -17.63 -10.72
CA LEU A 61 1.34 -16.32 -10.93
C LEU A 61 2.38 -15.25 -11.19
N THR A 62 2.09 -14.38 -12.14
CA THR A 62 2.85 -13.16 -12.44
C THR A 62 1.94 -11.95 -12.38
N PHE A 63 2.47 -10.81 -11.97
CA PHE A 63 1.68 -9.60 -11.78
C PHE A 63 2.15 -8.47 -12.68
N ARG A 64 1.20 -7.61 -13.08
CA ARG A 64 1.48 -6.34 -13.75
C ARG A 64 0.56 -5.25 -13.20
N ILE A 65 0.92 -4.00 -13.41
CA ILE A 65 0.16 -2.85 -12.95
C ILE A 65 -0.13 -1.90 -14.11
N GLU A 66 -1.33 -1.34 -14.13
CA GLU A 66 -1.76 -0.25 -15.01
C GLU A 66 -1.85 1.05 -14.20
N ASN A 67 -1.50 2.17 -14.82
CA ASN A 67 -1.52 3.51 -14.23
C ASN A 67 -0.79 3.61 -12.88
N ARG A 68 0.41 3.00 -12.80
CA ARG A 68 1.25 3.09 -11.60
C ARG A 68 1.59 4.56 -11.30
N PRO A 69 1.34 5.04 -10.07
CA PRO A 69 1.76 6.37 -9.65
C PRO A 69 3.28 6.58 -9.81
N PRO A 70 3.75 7.79 -10.19
CA PRO A 70 5.18 8.07 -10.39
C PRO A 70 6.05 7.81 -9.15
N TRP A 71 5.50 8.08 -7.97
CA TRP A 71 6.18 7.89 -6.68
C TRP A 71 6.24 6.44 -6.22
N ALA A 72 5.46 5.54 -6.83
CA ALA A 72 5.33 4.16 -6.37
C ALA A 72 6.22 3.21 -7.17
N GLN A 73 6.68 2.15 -6.51
CA GLN A 73 7.34 0.98 -7.06
C GLN A 73 6.37 -0.19 -7.09
N PHE A 74 6.62 -1.15 -7.97
CA PHE A 74 5.79 -2.34 -8.12
C PHE A 74 6.67 -3.59 -8.22
N ASP A 75 6.32 -4.62 -7.46
CA ASP A 75 6.98 -5.92 -7.50
C ASP A 75 6.12 -6.91 -8.34
N PRO A 76 6.59 -7.33 -9.53
CA PRO A 76 5.83 -8.22 -10.41
C PRO A 76 5.76 -9.67 -9.90
N ALA A 77 6.56 -10.06 -8.91
CA ALA A 77 6.50 -11.40 -8.32
C ALA A 77 5.41 -11.52 -7.25
N THR A 78 5.11 -10.46 -6.54
CA THR A 78 4.15 -10.46 -5.42
C THR A 78 2.91 -9.60 -5.65
N GLY A 79 2.92 -8.77 -6.71
CA GLY A 79 1.86 -7.79 -6.96
C GLY A 79 1.87 -6.60 -6.00
N ARG A 80 2.93 -6.42 -5.22
CA ARG A 80 3.02 -5.35 -4.22
C ARG A 80 3.28 -4.00 -4.87
N LEU A 81 2.41 -3.03 -4.56
CA LEU A 81 2.57 -1.61 -4.85
C LEU A 81 3.04 -0.90 -3.58
N TYR A 82 4.16 -0.18 -3.62
CA TYR A 82 4.73 0.47 -2.44
C TYR A 82 5.55 1.70 -2.82
N GLY A 83 5.77 2.59 -1.86
CA GLY A 83 6.58 3.80 -2.04
C GLY A 83 6.28 4.85 -0.98
N THR A 84 6.89 6.02 -1.13
CA THR A 84 6.67 7.17 -0.26
C THR A 84 6.47 8.38 -1.16
N PRO A 85 5.23 8.88 -1.33
CA PRO A 85 4.99 10.08 -2.12
C PRO A 85 5.64 11.31 -1.45
N GLY A 86 6.11 12.24 -2.22
CA GLY A 86 6.59 13.54 -1.75
C GLY A 86 5.54 14.65 -1.94
N ASP A 87 5.90 15.89 -1.58
CA ASP A 87 5.01 17.06 -1.74
C ASP A 87 4.64 17.34 -3.20
N GLY A 88 5.51 16.97 -4.14
CA GLY A 88 5.24 17.09 -5.57
C GLY A 88 4.23 16.08 -6.12
N ASP A 89 3.87 15.08 -5.34
CA ASP A 89 2.93 14.02 -5.72
C ASP A 89 1.51 14.25 -5.16
N VAL A 90 1.29 15.37 -4.47
CA VAL A 90 -0.03 15.72 -3.90
C VAL A 90 -1.09 15.77 -4.98
N GLY A 91 -2.19 15.06 -4.74
CA GLY A 91 -3.31 14.94 -5.66
C GLY A 91 -3.82 13.51 -5.80
N SER A 92 -4.79 13.31 -6.71
CA SER A 92 -5.41 12.01 -6.97
C SER A 92 -4.66 11.26 -8.07
N HIS A 93 -4.23 10.04 -7.78
CA HIS A 93 -3.67 9.08 -8.74
C HIS A 93 -4.71 8.00 -9.02
N GLU A 94 -5.34 8.11 -10.18
CA GLU A 94 -6.55 7.35 -10.52
C GLU A 94 -6.29 6.21 -11.52
N GLY A 95 -7.28 5.32 -11.65
CA GLY A 95 -7.28 4.25 -12.65
C GLY A 95 -6.24 3.17 -12.39
N ILE A 96 -5.67 3.11 -11.19
CA ILE A 96 -4.68 2.10 -10.82
C ILE A 96 -5.36 0.73 -10.83
N ARG A 97 -4.72 -0.25 -11.47
CA ARG A 97 -5.20 -1.62 -11.53
C ARG A 97 -4.06 -2.60 -11.47
N ILE A 98 -4.17 -3.61 -10.63
CA ILE A 98 -3.21 -4.71 -10.55
C ILE A 98 -3.84 -5.94 -11.22
N LEU A 99 -3.11 -6.55 -12.12
CA LEU A 99 -3.51 -7.73 -12.85
C LEU A 99 -2.61 -8.90 -12.48
N VAL A 100 -3.18 -10.10 -12.50
CA VAL A 100 -2.48 -11.36 -12.26
C VAL A 100 -2.73 -12.30 -13.42
N SER A 101 -1.72 -13.00 -13.87
CA SER A 101 -1.79 -14.00 -14.95
C SER A 101 -1.09 -15.28 -14.53
N ASP A 102 -1.68 -16.41 -14.93
CA ASP A 102 -1.14 -17.77 -14.88
C ASP A 102 -0.39 -18.17 -16.18
N GLY A 103 -0.31 -17.22 -17.15
CA GLY A 103 0.25 -17.45 -18.47
C GLY A 103 -0.77 -17.83 -19.56
N GLN A 104 -2.00 -18.19 -19.20
CA GLN A 104 -3.09 -18.54 -20.12
C GLN A 104 -4.32 -17.63 -19.95
N ALA A 105 -4.60 -17.22 -18.71
CA ALA A 105 -5.72 -16.34 -18.36
C ALA A 105 -5.24 -15.17 -17.47
N GLU A 106 -6.07 -14.16 -17.37
CA GLU A 106 -5.75 -12.97 -16.57
C GLU A 106 -6.97 -12.52 -15.75
N ALA A 107 -6.72 -12.11 -14.50
CA ALA A 107 -7.68 -11.44 -13.64
C ALA A 107 -7.12 -10.10 -13.15
N GLY A 108 -7.99 -9.21 -12.66
CA GLY A 108 -7.54 -7.91 -12.17
C GLY A 108 -8.40 -7.41 -11.01
N THR A 109 -7.79 -6.58 -10.16
CA THR A 109 -8.54 -5.81 -9.16
C THR A 109 -9.54 -4.87 -9.84
N PRO A 110 -10.60 -4.43 -9.17
CA PRO A 110 -11.26 -3.21 -9.57
C PRO A 110 -10.24 -2.06 -9.71
N GLN A 111 -10.53 -1.09 -10.57
CA GLN A 111 -9.72 0.13 -10.59
C GLN A 111 -9.87 0.87 -9.26
N PHE A 112 -8.78 1.44 -8.79
CA PHE A 112 -8.76 2.23 -7.56
C PHE A 112 -7.95 3.52 -7.74
N ALA A 113 -8.08 4.41 -6.78
CA ALA A 113 -7.29 5.63 -6.70
C ALA A 113 -6.55 5.70 -5.37
N VAL A 114 -5.43 6.39 -5.35
CA VAL A 114 -4.71 6.80 -4.14
C VAL A 114 -4.60 8.31 -4.14
N ASN A 115 -5.20 8.95 -3.15
CA ASN A 115 -5.12 10.38 -2.96
C ASN A 115 -3.93 10.71 -2.04
N VAL A 116 -2.96 11.45 -2.57
CA VAL A 116 -1.84 11.97 -1.78
C VAL A 116 -2.24 13.29 -1.19
N THR A 117 -2.30 13.38 0.14
CA THR A 117 -2.61 14.60 0.86
C THR A 117 -1.34 15.24 1.40
N GLN A 118 -1.33 16.57 1.49
CA GLN A 118 -0.22 17.29 2.09
C GLN A 118 -0.31 17.21 3.61
N ILE A 119 0.83 17.06 4.29
CA ILE A 119 0.91 17.40 5.70
C ILE A 119 0.78 18.92 5.74
N ALA A 120 -0.24 19.43 6.42
CA ALA A 120 -0.37 20.87 6.64
C ALA A 120 0.81 21.32 7.50
N LEU A 121 1.87 21.78 6.84
CA LEU A 121 2.92 22.54 7.49
C LEU A 121 2.38 23.96 7.61
N GLY A 122 1.94 24.32 8.80
CA GLY A 122 1.43 25.64 9.09
C GLY A 122 2.36 26.37 10.04
N SER A 123 2.57 27.66 9.82
CA SER A 123 3.10 28.55 10.86
C SER A 123 1.97 29.40 11.42
N ALA A 124 1.94 29.57 12.73
CA ALA A 124 1.02 30.47 13.42
C ALA A 124 1.83 31.54 14.12
N THR A 125 1.60 32.80 13.75
CA THR A 125 2.16 33.93 14.49
C THR A 125 1.17 34.35 15.56
N LEU A 126 1.58 34.24 16.82
CA LEU A 126 0.82 34.70 17.95
C LEU A 126 1.33 36.09 18.36
N SER A 127 0.40 37.00 18.67
CA SER A 127 0.70 38.32 19.19
C SER A 127 -0.15 38.57 20.43
N TRP A 128 0.45 39.14 21.47
CA TRP A 128 -0.25 39.46 22.72
C TRP A 128 0.29 40.74 23.33
N THR A 129 -0.49 41.32 24.19
CA THR A 129 -0.05 42.45 25.05
C THR A 129 0.44 41.85 26.36
N PRO A 130 1.68 42.18 26.80
CA PRO A 130 2.18 41.75 28.10
C PRO A 130 1.24 42.20 29.25
N PRO A 131 0.94 41.32 30.21
CA PRO A 131 0.11 41.68 31.34
C PRO A 131 0.86 42.69 32.24
N THR A 132 0.14 43.68 32.76
CA THR A 132 0.66 44.68 33.68
C THR A 132 0.18 44.51 35.12
N GLN A 133 -0.76 43.56 35.31
CA GLN A 133 -1.37 43.31 36.62
C GLN A 133 -1.38 41.80 36.91
N ASN A 134 -1.29 41.49 38.19
CA ASN A 134 -1.56 40.15 38.73
C ASN A 134 -3.07 39.86 38.72
N SER A 135 -3.46 38.63 38.97
CA SER A 135 -4.87 38.19 39.03
C SER A 135 -5.67 38.85 40.16
N ASP A 136 -4.99 39.40 41.17
CA ASP A 136 -5.57 40.15 42.30
C ASP A 136 -5.67 41.66 42.05
N GLY A 137 -5.27 42.14 40.85
CA GLY A 137 -5.29 43.54 40.45
C GLY A 137 -4.05 44.35 40.88
N SER A 138 -3.11 43.76 41.61
CA SER A 138 -1.85 44.43 41.96
C SER A 138 -0.92 44.56 40.74
N THR A 139 -0.01 45.51 40.74
CA THR A 139 0.95 45.74 39.67
C THR A 139 1.88 44.55 39.51
N LEU A 140 2.00 44.02 38.29
CA LEU A 140 2.90 42.92 37.99
C LEU A 140 4.32 43.46 37.74
N LEU A 141 5.26 43.13 38.65
CA LEU A 141 6.65 43.60 38.60
C LEU A 141 7.66 42.49 38.22
N ASN A 142 7.25 41.26 38.22
CA ASN A 142 8.14 40.12 38.13
C ASN A 142 7.72 39.06 37.06
N LEU A 143 7.19 39.56 35.95
CA LEU A 143 6.89 38.65 34.81
C LEU A 143 8.17 37.97 34.31
N ALA A 144 8.26 36.66 34.42
CA ALA A 144 9.43 35.90 34.01
C ALA A 144 9.38 35.50 32.51
N GLY A 145 8.18 35.40 31.96
CA GLY A 145 7.98 34.94 30.57
C GLY A 145 6.60 34.35 30.35
N TYR A 146 6.48 33.55 29.30
CA TYR A 146 5.21 32.96 28.84
C TYR A 146 5.33 31.46 28.59
N ARG A 147 4.20 30.78 28.67
CA ARG A 147 4.04 29.41 28.16
C ARG A 147 2.94 29.40 27.10
N ILE A 148 3.25 28.90 25.92
CA ILE A 148 2.30 28.75 24.85
C ILE A 148 2.00 27.27 24.74
N TYR A 149 0.73 26.90 24.78
CA TYR A 149 0.25 25.54 24.54
C TYR A 149 -0.43 25.53 23.20
N TYR A 150 -0.12 24.50 22.39
CA TYR A 150 -0.70 24.34 21.07
C TYR A 150 -0.93 22.86 20.75
N GLY A 151 -1.74 22.58 19.74
CA GLY A 151 -2.11 21.23 19.34
C GLY A 151 -3.16 21.23 18.24
N GLN A 152 -3.62 20.06 17.87
CA GLN A 152 -4.55 19.89 16.74
C GLN A 152 -5.99 20.33 17.05
N SER A 153 -6.37 20.45 18.31
CA SER A 153 -7.68 20.94 18.74
C SER A 153 -7.60 21.58 20.12
N PRO A 154 -8.58 22.42 20.52
CA PRO A 154 -8.62 23.03 21.86
C PRO A 154 -8.60 22.03 23.02
N SER A 155 -9.03 20.79 22.81
CA SER A 155 -9.00 19.70 23.80
C SER A 155 -7.73 18.84 23.74
N GLN A 156 -6.85 19.08 22.78
CA GLN A 156 -5.61 18.32 22.56
C GLN A 156 -4.42 19.25 22.36
N LEU A 157 -4.14 20.06 23.39
CA LEU A 157 -2.95 20.93 23.44
C LEU A 157 -1.80 20.11 24.04
N THR A 158 -1.13 19.33 23.21
CA THR A 158 -0.09 18.36 23.62
C THR A 158 1.30 18.97 23.62
N GLU A 159 1.49 20.06 22.88
CA GLU A 159 2.79 20.71 22.71
C GLU A 159 2.86 21.99 23.55
N GLN A 160 4.07 22.33 24.00
CA GLN A 160 4.30 23.60 24.71
C GLN A 160 5.63 24.23 24.30
N VAL A 161 5.63 25.54 24.28
CA VAL A 161 6.83 26.40 24.20
C VAL A 161 6.94 27.25 25.44
N VAL A 162 8.14 27.29 26.03
CA VAL A 162 8.46 28.14 27.18
C VAL A 162 9.32 29.31 26.70
N ILE A 163 8.84 30.53 26.91
CA ILE A 163 9.52 31.77 26.54
C ILE A 163 9.99 32.46 27.81
N ASN A 164 11.29 32.48 28.07
CA ASN A 164 11.91 33.09 29.23
C ASN A 164 12.26 34.58 28.96
N SER A 165 11.29 35.32 28.44
CA SER A 165 11.42 36.75 28.13
C SER A 165 10.11 37.45 28.38
N ALA A 166 10.10 38.35 29.35
CA ALA A 166 8.93 39.16 29.73
C ALA A 166 8.53 40.19 28.67
N GLY A 167 9.50 40.65 27.89
CA GLY A 167 9.29 41.69 26.87
C GLY A 167 8.84 41.18 25.50
N LEU A 168 8.75 39.87 25.32
CA LEU A 168 8.30 39.30 24.02
C LEU A 168 6.78 39.44 23.91
N SER A 169 6.32 39.97 22.79
CA SER A 169 4.89 40.13 22.47
C SER A 169 4.45 39.42 21.19
N THR A 170 5.38 38.72 20.56
CA THR A 170 5.11 37.97 19.32
C THR A 170 5.97 36.73 19.30
N TYR A 171 5.39 35.61 18.87
CA TYR A 171 6.09 34.33 18.68
C TYR A 171 5.52 33.59 17.50
N MET A 172 6.37 33.00 16.66
CA MET A 172 5.96 32.18 15.55
C MET A 172 6.18 30.69 15.91
N ILE A 173 5.11 29.92 15.80
CA ILE A 173 5.16 28.46 15.90
C ILE A 173 5.22 27.91 14.46
N GLU A 174 6.25 27.14 14.18
CA GLU A 174 6.40 26.38 12.92
C GLU A 174 6.17 24.91 13.24
N ASN A 175 5.45 24.23 12.35
CA ASN A 175 5.13 22.80 12.50
C ASN A 175 5.74 22.02 11.32
#